data_688a566ddb589bbdf22bc58d41583986
#
_entry.id   688a566ddb589bbdf22bc58d41583986
#
_cell.length_a   1.000
_cell.length_b   1.000
_cell.length_c   1.000
_cell.angle_alpha   90.00
_cell.angle_beta   90.00
_cell.angle_gamma   90.00
#
_symmetry.space_group_name_H-M   'P 1'
#
loop_
_entity.id
_entity.type
_entity.pdbx_description
1 polymer ?
#
loop_
_entity_poly.entity_id
_entity_poly.type
_entity_poly.pdbx_seq_one_letter_code
_entity_poly.pdbx_strand_id
1 'polypeptide(L)'
;LALAAAAEAVADSGLDTEVEAKQIGVILSSGIGGLPTIEEQHTRGEEKGMEKVSPYFVPMSIANMAAAQVAIRFGLKGMCTCPVTACAGGTNAVGDAFHRIRDGYETAMVCGGAESCISPLGIGGFTSMKALSTATDPDAASLPFDARRGGFVMGEGSGVLVLEELEHARARGAHIYAEVVGYGANCDAYHFTAPAPGGAGAIDCMALTLADAGIAPEQVDHINAHGTGTHMNDACETAAIHAVFGEHAKQLTVVSTKSMTGHLLGGAGGIEAVFTALA
;
A
#
# COMPACT_ATOMS: atom_id res chain seq x y z
N LEU A 1 -0.40 5.43 -13.64
CA LEU A 1 0.50 4.91 -12.62
C LEU A 1 0.35 3.38 -12.52
N ALA A 2 -0.80 2.84 -12.06
CA ALA A 2 -1.00 1.40 -11.87
C ALA A 2 -0.68 0.55 -13.11
N LEU A 3 -1.13 0.96 -14.30
CA LEU A 3 -0.85 0.23 -15.54
C LEU A 3 0.65 0.18 -15.90
N ALA A 4 1.40 1.25 -15.62
CA ALA A 4 2.83 1.28 -15.87
C ALA A 4 3.57 0.32 -14.94
N ALA A 5 3.32 0.43 -13.61
CA ALA A 5 3.94 -0.47 -12.64
C ALA A 5 3.54 -1.93 -12.85
N ALA A 6 2.26 -2.21 -13.16
CA ALA A 6 1.81 -3.56 -13.47
C ALA A 6 2.45 -4.12 -14.75
N ALA A 7 2.70 -3.27 -15.76
CA ALA A 7 3.37 -3.72 -16.98
C ALA A 7 4.82 -4.13 -16.71
N GLU A 8 5.52 -3.40 -15.87
CA GLU A 8 6.87 -3.76 -15.44
C GLU A 8 6.86 -5.07 -14.62
N ALA A 9 5.98 -5.17 -13.62
CA ALA A 9 5.88 -6.37 -12.77
C ALA A 9 5.51 -7.63 -13.56
N VAL A 10 4.53 -7.55 -14.47
CA VAL A 10 4.13 -8.68 -15.31
C VAL A 10 5.25 -9.08 -16.28
N ALA A 11 5.92 -8.11 -16.88
CA ALA A 11 7.05 -8.39 -17.78
C ALA A 11 8.23 -9.04 -17.03
N ASP A 12 8.58 -8.52 -15.85
CA ASP A 12 9.66 -9.04 -15.01
C ASP A 12 9.35 -10.47 -14.51
N SER A 13 8.10 -10.74 -14.13
CA SER A 13 7.68 -12.06 -13.66
C SER A 13 7.82 -13.15 -14.72
N GLY A 14 7.76 -12.82 -16.00
CA GLY A 14 7.73 -13.79 -17.10
C GLY A 14 6.53 -14.73 -17.08
N LEU A 15 5.46 -14.38 -16.36
CA LEU A 15 4.24 -15.19 -16.23
C LEU A 15 3.44 -15.17 -17.54
N ASP A 16 2.98 -16.34 -18.01
CA ASP A 16 2.12 -16.45 -19.18
C ASP A 16 0.67 -16.09 -18.82
N THR A 17 0.32 -14.82 -19.06
CA THR A 17 -1.01 -14.30 -18.73
C THR A 17 -2.11 -14.80 -19.66
N GLU A 18 -1.80 -15.38 -20.84
CA GLU A 18 -2.80 -15.89 -21.77
C GLU A 18 -3.22 -17.32 -21.42
N VAL A 19 -2.25 -18.17 -21.09
CA VAL A 19 -2.50 -19.60 -20.78
C VAL A 19 -3.23 -19.71 -19.44
N GLU A 20 -2.82 -18.98 -18.43
CA GLU A 20 -3.32 -19.12 -17.07
C GLU A 20 -4.29 -18.01 -16.64
N ALA A 21 -4.82 -17.26 -17.56
CA ALA A 21 -5.66 -16.07 -17.32
C ALA A 21 -6.70 -16.22 -16.19
N LYS A 22 -7.31 -17.42 -16.05
CA LYS A 22 -8.36 -17.69 -15.06
C LYS A 22 -7.80 -17.94 -13.63
N GLN A 23 -6.52 -18.22 -13.54
CA GLN A 23 -5.82 -18.50 -12.28
C GLN A 23 -4.98 -17.32 -11.81
N ILE A 24 -5.04 -16.19 -12.56
CA ILE A 24 -4.31 -14.97 -12.22
C ILE A 24 -5.32 -13.87 -11.89
N GLY A 25 -5.26 -13.39 -10.64
CA GLY A 25 -6.11 -12.32 -10.13
C GLY A 25 -5.38 -10.98 -10.03
N VAL A 26 -6.14 -9.95 -9.66
CA VAL A 26 -5.63 -8.59 -9.44
C VAL A 26 -6.20 -8.02 -8.14
N ILE A 27 -5.33 -7.59 -7.23
CA ILE A 27 -5.72 -6.85 -6.03
C ILE A 27 -4.87 -5.59 -5.95
N LEU A 28 -5.44 -4.43 -6.31
CA LEU A 28 -4.74 -3.15 -6.25
C LEU A 28 -5.53 -2.15 -5.42
N SER A 29 -4.89 -1.59 -4.40
CA SER A 29 -5.47 -0.58 -3.54
C SER A 29 -5.38 0.82 -4.13
N SER A 30 -6.35 1.63 -3.81
CA SER A 30 -6.30 3.09 -3.86
C SER A 30 -7.06 3.63 -2.64
N GLY A 31 -6.51 4.59 -1.92
CA GLY A 31 -7.12 5.14 -0.71
C GLY A 31 -8.28 6.07 -1.00
N ILE A 32 -8.18 6.90 -2.05
CA ILE A 32 -9.18 7.93 -2.37
C ILE A 32 -9.81 7.74 -3.76
N GLY A 33 -9.16 7.03 -4.65
CA GLY A 33 -9.63 6.87 -6.02
C GLY A 33 -9.36 8.10 -6.89
N GLY A 34 -10.26 8.40 -7.81
CA GLY A 34 -10.10 9.46 -8.80
C GLY A 34 -10.43 10.86 -8.29
N LEU A 35 -9.84 11.30 -7.18
CA LEU A 35 -10.11 12.61 -6.57
C LEU A 35 -9.95 13.78 -7.54
N PRO A 36 -8.88 13.88 -8.36
CA PRO A 36 -8.76 14.95 -9.36
C PRO A 36 -9.90 14.95 -10.39
N THR A 37 -10.38 13.77 -10.76
CA THR A 37 -11.55 13.64 -11.65
C THR A 37 -12.83 14.17 -10.99
N ILE A 38 -13.01 13.89 -9.70
CA ILE A 38 -14.15 14.40 -8.92
C ILE A 38 -14.13 15.92 -8.90
N GLU A 39 -12.98 16.53 -8.59
CA GLU A 39 -12.80 17.98 -8.57
C GLU A 39 -13.11 18.61 -9.94
N GLU A 40 -12.48 18.10 -10.99
CA GLU A 40 -12.64 18.62 -12.35
C GLU A 40 -14.09 18.53 -12.82
N GLN A 41 -14.72 17.38 -12.63
CA GLN A 41 -16.08 17.15 -13.13
C GLN A 41 -17.13 17.87 -12.27
N HIS A 42 -16.88 18.06 -10.98
CA HIS A 42 -17.72 18.92 -10.14
C HIS A 42 -17.68 20.37 -10.65
N THR A 43 -16.50 20.93 -10.82
CA THR A 43 -16.33 22.31 -11.34
C THR A 43 -17.01 22.47 -12.71
N ARG A 44 -16.82 21.52 -13.60
CA ARG A 44 -17.49 21.53 -14.92
C ARG A 44 -19.01 21.50 -14.79
N GLY A 45 -19.54 20.70 -13.87
CA GLY A 45 -20.98 20.60 -13.64
C GLY A 45 -21.56 21.91 -13.08
N GLU A 46 -20.87 22.55 -12.13
CA GLU A 46 -21.27 23.86 -11.58
C GLU A 46 -21.28 24.97 -12.65
N GLU A 47 -20.26 25.03 -13.50
CA GLU A 47 -20.13 26.04 -14.53
C GLU A 47 -21.06 25.86 -15.75
N LYS A 48 -21.33 24.60 -16.15
CA LYS A 48 -21.97 24.28 -17.45
C LYS A 48 -23.28 23.53 -17.34
N GLY A 49 -23.65 23.09 -16.14
CA GLY A 49 -24.78 22.21 -15.86
C GLY A 49 -24.35 20.76 -15.61
N MET A 50 -24.98 20.08 -14.65
CA MET A 50 -24.63 18.71 -14.24
C MET A 50 -24.77 17.69 -15.35
N GLU A 51 -25.61 17.96 -16.36
CA GLU A 51 -25.76 17.14 -17.56
C GLU A 51 -24.53 17.20 -18.49
N LYS A 52 -23.58 18.10 -18.24
CA LYS A 52 -22.31 18.22 -18.97
C LYS A 52 -21.14 17.47 -18.33
N VAL A 53 -21.36 16.86 -17.18
CA VAL A 53 -20.37 15.96 -16.54
C VAL A 53 -20.05 14.82 -17.51
N SER A 54 -18.79 14.38 -17.52
CA SER A 54 -18.33 13.31 -18.42
C SER A 54 -19.13 12.03 -18.23
N PRO A 55 -19.56 11.33 -19.29
CA PRO A 55 -20.17 10.00 -19.18
C PRO A 55 -19.22 8.96 -18.56
N TYR A 56 -17.92 9.24 -18.52
CA TYR A 56 -16.91 8.40 -17.89
C TYR A 56 -16.60 8.82 -16.44
N PHE A 57 -17.32 9.80 -15.89
CA PHE A 57 -17.07 10.30 -14.52
C PHE A 57 -17.04 9.17 -13.49
N VAL A 58 -18.07 8.35 -13.44
CA VAL A 58 -18.16 7.26 -12.46
C VAL A 58 -17.01 6.28 -12.59
N PRO A 59 -16.74 5.66 -13.75
CA PRO A 59 -15.61 4.74 -13.89
C PRO A 59 -14.24 5.41 -13.68
N MET A 60 -14.09 6.71 -13.87
CA MET A 60 -12.83 7.41 -13.62
C MET A 60 -12.65 7.82 -12.16
N SER A 61 -13.70 7.81 -11.34
CA SER A 61 -13.64 8.24 -9.95
C SER A 61 -13.59 7.09 -8.93
N ILE A 62 -14.14 5.91 -9.25
CA ILE A 62 -14.20 4.78 -8.31
C ILE A 62 -12.83 4.11 -8.11
N ALA A 63 -12.52 3.78 -6.85
CA ALA A 63 -11.19 3.31 -6.43
C ALA A 63 -10.76 1.99 -7.09
N ASN A 64 -11.70 1.08 -7.40
CA ASN A 64 -11.37 -0.24 -7.95
C ASN A 64 -11.01 -0.24 -9.46
N MET A 65 -11.11 0.91 -10.14
CA MET A 65 -10.81 0.95 -11.57
C MET A 65 -9.33 0.78 -11.89
N ALA A 66 -8.41 1.07 -10.98
CA ALA A 66 -7.00 0.76 -11.16
C ALA A 66 -6.79 -0.76 -11.33
N ALA A 67 -7.37 -1.56 -10.45
CA ALA A 67 -7.34 -3.03 -10.54
C ALA A 67 -8.03 -3.53 -11.82
N ALA A 68 -9.23 -3.01 -12.12
CA ALA A 68 -9.99 -3.40 -13.30
C ALA A 68 -9.24 -3.10 -14.61
N GLN A 69 -8.59 -1.94 -14.73
CA GLN A 69 -7.80 -1.59 -15.91
C GLN A 69 -6.57 -2.50 -16.10
N VAL A 70 -5.93 -2.91 -15.02
CA VAL A 70 -4.84 -3.90 -15.06
C VAL A 70 -5.38 -5.26 -15.53
N ALA A 71 -6.48 -5.72 -14.95
CA ALA A 71 -7.12 -6.98 -15.38
C ALA A 71 -7.50 -6.97 -16.86
N ILE A 72 -8.10 -5.87 -17.37
CA ILE A 72 -8.45 -5.70 -18.78
C ILE A 72 -7.21 -5.70 -19.67
N ARG A 73 -6.17 -4.95 -19.26
CA ARG A 73 -4.94 -4.78 -20.06
C ARG A 73 -4.20 -6.08 -20.30
N PHE A 74 -4.16 -6.97 -19.30
CA PHE A 74 -3.43 -8.24 -19.35
C PHE A 74 -4.34 -9.46 -19.53
N GLY A 75 -5.64 -9.27 -19.66
CA GLY A 75 -6.61 -10.35 -19.86
C GLY A 75 -6.78 -11.26 -18.63
N LEU A 76 -6.48 -10.77 -17.42
CA LEU A 76 -6.53 -11.55 -16.18
C LEU A 76 -7.98 -11.77 -15.73
N LYS A 77 -8.35 -13.01 -15.44
CA LYS A 77 -9.74 -13.43 -15.23
C LYS A 77 -9.99 -14.07 -13.87
N GLY A 78 -8.98 -14.11 -13.00
CA GLY A 78 -9.13 -14.44 -11.58
C GLY A 78 -9.85 -13.33 -10.82
N MET A 79 -9.80 -13.37 -9.49
CA MET A 79 -10.39 -12.32 -8.64
C MET A 79 -9.85 -10.94 -8.99
N CYS A 80 -10.73 -9.94 -9.08
CA CYS A 80 -10.34 -8.54 -9.28
C CYS A 80 -11.01 -7.67 -8.22
N THR A 81 -10.21 -7.06 -7.33
CA THR A 81 -10.73 -6.24 -6.23
C THR A 81 -9.79 -5.12 -5.82
N CYS A 82 -10.28 -4.22 -4.99
CA CYS A 82 -9.54 -3.08 -4.43
C CYS A 82 -9.88 -2.96 -2.94
N PRO A 83 -9.00 -3.33 -2.03
CA PRO A 83 -9.16 -2.97 -0.62
C PRO A 83 -9.00 -1.46 -0.45
N VAL A 84 -9.97 -0.82 0.20
CA VAL A 84 -9.94 0.61 0.51
C VAL A 84 -9.79 0.77 2.02
N THR A 85 -8.56 0.64 2.49
CA THR A 85 -8.19 0.69 3.91
C THR A 85 -7.16 1.81 4.17
N ALA A 86 -7.39 2.96 3.52
CA ALA A 86 -6.52 4.13 3.59
C ALA A 86 -5.05 3.76 3.32
N CYS A 87 -4.14 4.19 4.20
CA CYS A 87 -2.69 3.99 4.04
C CYS A 87 -2.26 2.51 4.10
N ALA A 88 -3.05 1.64 4.71
CA ALA A 88 -2.77 0.21 4.80
C ALA A 88 -3.13 -0.56 3.52
N GLY A 89 -3.86 0.08 2.60
CA GLY A 89 -4.48 -0.60 1.46
C GLY A 89 -3.51 -1.37 0.58
N GLY A 90 -2.33 -0.81 0.29
CA GLY A 90 -1.31 -1.51 -0.51
C GLY A 90 -0.79 -2.77 0.18
N THR A 91 -0.53 -2.70 1.48
CA THR A 91 -0.12 -3.87 2.28
C THR A 91 -1.24 -4.90 2.40
N ASN A 92 -2.51 -4.45 2.61
CA ASN A 92 -3.65 -5.35 2.60
C ASN A 92 -3.80 -6.06 1.24
N ALA A 93 -3.58 -5.36 0.13
CA ALA A 93 -3.63 -5.97 -1.20
C ALA A 93 -2.60 -7.10 -1.36
N VAL A 94 -1.39 -6.92 -0.82
CA VAL A 94 -0.34 -7.96 -0.82
C VAL A 94 -0.72 -9.13 0.08
N GLY A 95 -1.20 -8.86 1.30
CA GLY A 95 -1.61 -9.88 2.25
C GLY A 95 -2.83 -10.68 1.80
N ASP A 96 -3.83 -10.02 1.24
CA ASP A 96 -5.00 -10.70 0.66
C ASP A 96 -4.61 -11.57 -0.53
N ALA A 97 -3.70 -11.10 -1.38
CA ALA A 97 -3.14 -11.88 -2.50
C ALA A 97 -2.38 -13.11 -2.00
N PHE A 98 -1.56 -12.96 -0.95
CA PHE A 98 -0.87 -14.06 -0.30
C PHE A 98 -1.85 -15.14 0.19
N HIS A 99 -2.91 -14.75 0.92
CA HIS A 99 -3.93 -15.68 1.39
C HIS A 99 -4.64 -16.39 0.23
N ARG A 100 -4.98 -15.66 -0.84
CA ARG A 100 -5.65 -16.24 -2.03
C ARG A 100 -4.82 -17.35 -2.67
N ILE A 101 -3.50 -17.16 -2.78
CA ILE A 101 -2.57 -18.14 -3.35
C ILE A 101 -2.38 -19.30 -2.36
N ARG A 102 -2.09 -19.00 -1.09
CA ARG A 102 -1.89 -20.02 -0.04
C ARG A 102 -3.08 -20.95 0.10
N ASP A 103 -4.30 -20.41 0.01
CA ASP A 103 -5.53 -21.18 0.15
C ASP A 103 -5.97 -21.85 -1.17
N GLY A 104 -5.18 -21.71 -2.25
CA GLY A 104 -5.37 -22.42 -3.52
C GLY A 104 -6.48 -21.90 -4.42
N TYR A 105 -6.89 -20.64 -4.22
CA TYR A 105 -7.91 -20.00 -5.08
C TYR A 105 -7.32 -19.53 -6.42
N GLU A 106 -6.15 -18.90 -6.39
CA GLU A 106 -5.39 -18.48 -7.56
C GLU A 106 -3.97 -19.01 -7.52
N THR A 107 -3.36 -19.23 -8.70
CA THR A 107 -1.95 -19.59 -8.84
C THR A 107 -1.04 -18.38 -8.73
N ALA A 108 -1.50 -17.23 -9.22
CA ALA A 108 -0.76 -15.97 -9.14
C ALA A 108 -1.69 -14.76 -8.97
N MET A 109 -1.12 -13.69 -8.41
CA MET A 109 -1.84 -12.43 -8.17
C MET A 109 -0.95 -11.24 -8.53
N VAL A 110 -1.48 -10.31 -9.29
CA VAL A 110 -0.93 -8.97 -9.47
C VAL A 110 -1.46 -8.11 -8.33
N CYS A 111 -0.61 -7.66 -7.43
CA CYS A 111 -1.05 -6.97 -6.21
C CYS A 111 -0.19 -5.75 -5.85
N GLY A 112 -0.70 -4.90 -4.98
CA GLY A 112 -0.05 -3.68 -4.53
C GLY A 112 -1.00 -2.49 -4.45
N GLY A 113 -0.56 -1.31 -4.87
CA GLY A 113 -1.40 -0.11 -4.81
C GLY A 113 -0.95 1.02 -5.71
N ALA A 114 -1.85 1.95 -5.94
CA ALA A 114 -1.60 3.16 -6.72
C ALA A 114 -2.41 4.34 -6.15
N GLU A 115 -1.79 5.50 -6.10
CA GLU A 115 -2.47 6.72 -5.66
C GLU A 115 -2.02 7.93 -6.49
N SER A 116 -2.97 8.81 -6.81
CA SER A 116 -2.72 10.10 -7.45
C SER A 116 -3.75 11.11 -6.95
N CYS A 117 -3.46 11.69 -5.79
CA CYS A 117 -4.39 12.57 -5.07
C CYS A 117 -3.78 13.91 -4.64
N ILE A 118 -2.65 14.30 -5.24
CA ILE A 118 -2.07 15.65 -5.04
C ILE A 118 -2.89 16.64 -5.87
N SER A 119 -3.96 17.11 -5.25
CA SER A 119 -4.95 18.02 -5.82
C SER A 119 -5.35 19.07 -4.77
N PRO A 120 -6.02 20.15 -5.15
CA PRO A 120 -6.51 21.15 -4.21
C PRO A 120 -7.32 20.58 -3.04
N LEU A 121 -8.26 19.65 -3.30
CA LEU A 121 -9.03 19.01 -2.22
C LEU A 121 -8.18 18.04 -1.42
N GLY A 122 -7.30 17.25 -2.06
CA GLY A 122 -6.41 16.33 -1.37
C GLY A 122 -5.49 17.06 -0.40
N ILE A 123 -4.78 18.08 -0.87
CA ILE A 123 -3.92 18.92 -0.03
C ILE A 123 -4.75 19.67 1.01
N GLY A 124 -5.87 20.27 0.62
CA GLY A 124 -6.74 21.01 1.51
C GLY A 124 -7.30 20.16 2.64
N GLY A 125 -7.75 18.95 2.34
CA GLY A 125 -8.28 17.98 3.32
C GLY A 125 -7.24 17.62 4.38
N PHE A 126 -6.04 17.19 3.98
CA PHE A 126 -4.98 16.83 4.92
C PHE A 126 -4.39 18.04 5.65
N THR A 127 -4.36 19.23 5.01
CA THR A 127 -3.99 20.48 5.68
C THR A 127 -4.98 20.84 6.80
N SER A 128 -6.28 20.71 6.54
CA SER A 128 -7.33 20.94 7.55
C SER A 128 -7.23 19.99 8.73
N MET A 129 -6.77 18.77 8.50
CA MET A 129 -6.48 17.77 9.54
C MET A 129 -5.17 18.06 10.29
N LYS A 130 -4.38 19.04 9.86
CA LYS A 130 -3.03 19.33 10.39
C LYS A 130 -2.09 18.13 10.31
N ALA A 131 -2.24 17.33 9.27
CA ALA A 131 -1.48 16.09 9.08
C ALA A 131 -0.23 16.28 8.20
N LEU A 132 -0.21 17.35 7.36
CA LEU A 132 0.91 17.61 6.46
C LEU A 132 2.05 18.35 7.15
N SER A 133 3.27 18.07 6.69
CA SER A 133 4.46 18.86 6.99
C SER A 133 4.28 20.30 6.49
N THR A 134 4.65 21.26 7.32
CA THR A 134 4.67 22.69 6.99
C THR A 134 6.08 23.20 6.73
N ALA A 135 7.06 22.31 6.65
CA ALA A 135 8.45 22.67 6.37
C ALA A 135 8.57 23.30 4.98
N THR A 136 9.36 24.38 4.90
CA THR A 136 9.65 25.07 3.64
C THR A 136 10.95 24.62 2.99
N ASP A 137 11.79 23.91 3.74
CA ASP A 137 13.01 23.27 3.26
C ASP A 137 12.65 21.85 2.77
N PRO A 138 12.81 21.52 1.49
CA PRO A 138 12.54 20.19 0.97
C PRO A 138 13.34 19.08 1.67
N ASP A 139 14.59 19.36 2.05
CA ASP A 139 15.47 18.39 2.69
C ASP A 139 15.09 18.11 4.16
N ALA A 140 14.19 18.92 4.73
CA ALA A 140 13.65 18.79 6.09
C ALA A 140 12.13 18.57 6.10
N ALA A 141 11.50 18.25 4.97
CA ALA A 141 10.05 18.15 4.86
C ALA A 141 9.51 16.79 5.33
N SER A 142 10.17 15.69 4.98
CA SER A 142 9.76 14.33 5.36
C SER A 142 10.81 13.72 6.29
N LEU A 143 10.53 13.72 7.58
CA LEU A 143 11.47 13.35 8.65
C LEU A 143 10.91 12.22 9.55
N PRO A 144 10.70 10.98 9.04
CA PRO A 144 10.24 9.87 9.86
C PRO A 144 11.14 9.64 11.07
N PHE A 145 10.54 9.49 12.25
CA PHE A 145 11.19 9.22 13.54
C PHE A 145 12.13 10.32 14.06
N ASP A 146 12.35 11.42 13.33
CA ASP A 146 13.17 12.54 13.77
C ASP A 146 12.43 13.40 14.81
N ALA A 147 13.17 13.98 15.75
CA ALA A 147 12.60 14.87 16.76
C ALA A 147 11.96 16.14 16.15
N ARG A 148 12.43 16.57 14.98
CA ARG A 148 11.94 17.74 14.23
C ARG A 148 10.73 17.44 13.35
N ARG A 149 10.27 16.18 13.24
CA ARG A 149 9.15 15.79 12.40
C ARG A 149 7.90 16.63 12.68
N GLY A 150 7.14 16.97 11.67
CA GLY A 150 5.99 17.87 11.82
C GLY A 150 4.78 17.51 10.96
N GLY A 151 4.74 16.31 10.40
CA GLY A 151 3.68 15.85 9.49
C GLY A 151 4.26 15.07 8.31
N PHE A 152 3.39 14.51 7.47
CA PHE A 152 3.83 13.79 6.28
C PHE A 152 3.84 14.70 5.05
N VAL A 153 4.59 14.30 4.02
CA VAL A 153 4.56 14.88 2.68
C VAL A 153 3.73 13.95 1.80
N MET A 154 2.73 14.48 1.09
CA MET A 154 1.96 13.68 0.13
C MET A 154 2.85 13.25 -1.05
N GLY A 155 2.72 12.00 -1.45
CA GLY A 155 3.34 11.44 -2.65
C GLY A 155 2.30 10.83 -3.59
N GLU A 156 2.66 10.66 -4.84
CA GLU A 156 1.90 9.95 -5.86
C GLU A 156 2.76 8.85 -6.46
N GLY A 157 2.16 7.73 -6.81
CA GLY A 157 2.90 6.63 -7.39
C GLY A 157 2.14 5.31 -7.37
N SER A 158 2.88 4.25 -7.71
CA SER A 158 2.35 2.89 -7.70
C SER A 158 3.50 1.91 -7.45
N GLY A 159 3.25 0.92 -6.59
CA GLY A 159 4.07 -0.26 -6.41
C GLY A 159 3.23 -1.50 -6.69
N VAL A 160 3.73 -2.36 -7.57
CA VAL A 160 3.04 -3.58 -7.98
C VAL A 160 4.00 -4.76 -7.94
N LEU A 161 3.52 -5.86 -7.38
CA LEU A 161 4.21 -7.14 -7.32
C LEU A 161 3.38 -8.21 -8.04
N VAL A 162 4.06 -9.24 -8.51
CA VAL A 162 3.43 -10.51 -8.89
C VAL A 162 3.78 -11.51 -7.79
N LEU A 163 2.76 -11.94 -7.04
CA LEU A 163 2.86 -13.08 -6.15
C LEU A 163 2.46 -14.34 -6.91
N GLU A 164 3.15 -15.43 -6.65
CA GLU A 164 2.94 -16.70 -7.34
C GLU A 164 3.14 -17.87 -6.37
N GLU A 165 2.41 -18.95 -6.56
CA GLU A 165 2.60 -20.18 -5.80
C GLU A 165 4.04 -20.70 -6.00
N LEU A 166 4.69 -21.07 -4.91
CA LEU A 166 6.14 -21.31 -4.89
C LEU A 166 6.58 -22.44 -5.83
N GLU A 167 5.89 -23.56 -5.81
CA GLU A 167 6.25 -24.71 -6.66
C GLU A 167 5.94 -24.45 -8.13
N HIS A 168 4.90 -23.67 -8.42
CA HIS A 168 4.60 -23.21 -9.76
C HIS A 168 5.72 -22.29 -10.29
N ALA A 169 6.17 -21.33 -9.50
CA ALA A 169 7.27 -20.43 -9.85
C ALA A 169 8.57 -21.21 -10.08
N ARG A 170 8.89 -22.17 -9.21
CA ARG A 170 10.06 -23.07 -9.33
C ARG A 170 10.01 -23.92 -10.58
N ALA A 171 8.85 -24.52 -10.87
CA ALA A 171 8.67 -25.42 -12.01
C ALA A 171 8.91 -24.74 -13.35
N ARG A 172 8.56 -23.45 -13.48
CA ARG A 172 8.82 -22.67 -14.69
C ARG A 172 10.16 -21.93 -14.69
N GLY A 173 10.96 -22.06 -13.61
CA GLY A 173 12.27 -21.42 -13.48
C GLY A 173 12.19 -19.90 -13.31
N ALA A 174 11.15 -19.39 -12.63
CA ALA A 174 11.00 -17.98 -12.36
C ALA A 174 12.12 -17.44 -11.47
N HIS A 175 12.48 -16.18 -11.65
CA HIS A 175 13.30 -15.48 -10.68
C HIS A 175 12.46 -15.13 -9.45
N ILE A 176 12.88 -15.60 -8.28
CA ILE A 176 12.19 -15.40 -7.01
C ILE A 176 13.00 -14.40 -6.19
N TYR A 177 12.44 -13.23 -5.90
CA TYR A 177 13.08 -12.19 -5.07
C TYR A 177 12.98 -12.53 -3.58
N ALA A 178 11.79 -12.98 -3.13
CA ALA A 178 11.51 -13.29 -1.74
C ALA A 178 10.30 -14.22 -1.62
N GLU A 179 10.08 -14.79 -0.45
CA GLU A 179 8.87 -15.51 -0.08
C GLU A 179 8.04 -14.66 0.89
N VAL A 180 6.74 -14.54 0.66
CA VAL A 180 5.79 -14.01 1.65
C VAL A 180 5.37 -15.16 2.52
N VAL A 181 5.72 -15.12 3.80
CA VAL A 181 5.53 -16.23 4.73
C VAL A 181 4.46 -15.98 5.79
N GLY A 182 4.00 -14.75 5.95
CA GLY A 182 2.95 -14.41 6.90
C GLY A 182 2.33 -13.03 6.67
N TYR A 183 1.11 -12.88 7.17
CA TYR A 183 0.35 -11.65 7.09
C TYR A 183 -0.51 -11.47 8.34
N GLY A 184 -0.55 -10.24 8.86
CA GLY A 184 -1.41 -9.85 9.98
C GLY A 184 -2.21 -8.61 9.64
N ALA A 185 -3.47 -8.61 10.00
CA ALA A 185 -4.35 -7.45 9.90
C ALA A 185 -5.32 -7.42 11.08
N ASN A 186 -5.58 -6.22 11.57
CA ASN A 186 -6.52 -5.96 12.65
C ASN A 186 -7.13 -4.56 12.53
N CYS A 187 -7.89 -4.16 13.54
CA CYS A 187 -8.46 -2.82 13.64
C CYS A 187 -8.30 -2.30 15.06
N ASP A 188 -7.82 -1.08 15.23
CA ASP A 188 -7.71 -0.41 16.54
C ASP A 188 -9.06 -0.25 17.23
N ALA A 189 -10.16 -0.11 16.48
CA ALA A 189 -11.51 0.18 16.98
C ALA A 189 -11.56 1.32 18.03
N TYR A 190 -10.69 2.32 17.85
CA TYR A 190 -10.45 3.38 18.82
C TYR A 190 -10.92 4.76 18.32
N HIS A 191 -10.36 5.23 17.20
CA HIS A 191 -10.65 6.55 16.65
C HIS A 191 -10.52 6.51 15.12
N PHE A 192 -11.23 7.41 14.40
CA PHE A 192 -11.23 7.37 12.94
C PHE A 192 -9.92 7.82 12.27
N THR A 193 -9.03 8.55 12.98
CA THR A 193 -7.73 9.00 12.45
C THR A 193 -6.54 8.80 13.39
N ALA A 194 -6.75 8.75 14.72
CA ALA A 194 -5.68 8.62 15.69
C ALA A 194 -5.41 7.15 16.03
N PRO A 195 -4.14 6.72 16.12
CA PRO A 195 -3.79 5.38 16.57
C PRO A 195 -4.19 5.16 18.03
N ALA A 196 -4.47 3.93 18.39
CA ALA A 196 -4.72 3.55 19.77
C ALA A 196 -3.51 3.87 20.66
N PRO A 197 -3.75 4.33 21.91
CA PRO A 197 -2.65 4.67 22.84
C PRO A 197 -1.64 3.55 23.00
N GLY A 198 -0.35 3.91 23.02
CA GLY A 198 0.74 2.95 23.15
C GLY A 198 0.96 2.03 21.94
N GLY A 199 0.24 2.25 20.84
CA GLY A 199 0.38 1.45 19.64
C GLY A 199 -0.23 0.05 19.76
N ALA A 200 -1.28 -0.12 20.56
CA ALA A 200 -1.88 -1.43 20.84
C ALA A 200 -2.22 -2.23 19.58
N GLY A 201 -2.91 -1.60 18.60
CA GLY A 201 -3.23 -2.28 17.34
C GLY A 201 -1.99 -2.66 16.52
N ALA A 202 -0.95 -1.83 16.51
CA ALA A 202 0.30 -2.16 15.83
C ALA A 202 1.04 -3.34 16.53
N ILE A 203 1.00 -3.41 17.86
CA ILE A 203 1.52 -4.55 18.63
C ILE A 203 0.80 -5.83 18.19
N ASP A 204 -0.52 -5.82 18.21
CA ASP A 204 -1.33 -6.99 17.86
C ASP A 204 -1.12 -7.40 16.39
N CYS A 205 -1.04 -6.42 15.47
CA CYS A 205 -0.79 -6.69 14.05
C CYS A 205 0.56 -7.37 13.82
N MET A 206 1.64 -6.88 14.44
CA MET A 206 2.96 -7.50 14.35
C MET A 206 2.95 -8.90 14.96
N ALA A 207 2.29 -9.10 16.12
CA ALA A 207 2.17 -10.39 16.75
C ALA A 207 1.40 -11.40 15.87
N LEU A 208 0.30 -10.97 15.24
CA LEU A 208 -0.45 -11.79 14.27
C LEU A 208 0.41 -12.16 13.07
N THR A 209 1.20 -11.23 12.54
CA THR A 209 2.10 -11.49 11.40
C THR A 209 3.16 -12.53 11.75
N LEU A 210 3.81 -12.39 12.91
CA LEU A 210 4.80 -13.35 13.40
C LEU A 210 4.19 -14.75 13.62
N ALA A 211 2.99 -14.78 14.18
CA ALA A 211 2.27 -16.04 14.42
C ALA A 211 1.87 -16.73 13.11
N ASP A 212 1.37 -15.99 12.11
CA ASP A 212 1.01 -16.53 10.79
C ASP A 212 2.26 -17.03 10.04
N ALA A 213 3.38 -16.32 10.16
CA ALA A 213 4.67 -16.73 9.59
C ALA A 213 5.33 -17.90 10.33
N GLY A 214 4.95 -18.17 11.56
CA GLY A 214 5.57 -19.20 12.40
C GLY A 214 7.01 -18.89 12.79
N ILE A 215 7.39 -17.61 12.89
CA ILE A 215 8.74 -17.16 13.24
C ILE A 215 8.76 -16.43 14.60
N ALA A 216 9.92 -16.48 15.26
CA ALA A 216 10.15 -15.73 16.49
C ALA A 216 10.57 -14.29 16.18
N PRO A 217 10.33 -13.33 17.10
CA PRO A 217 10.74 -11.92 16.92
C PRO A 217 12.25 -11.77 16.61
N GLU A 218 13.09 -12.62 17.17
CA GLU A 218 14.54 -12.59 17.00
C GLU A 218 15.01 -12.98 15.58
N GLN A 219 14.11 -13.48 14.75
CA GLN A 219 14.39 -13.85 13.34
C GLN A 219 14.10 -12.70 12.37
N VAL A 220 13.62 -11.57 12.88
CA VAL A 220 13.37 -10.38 12.06
C VAL A 220 14.61 -9.49 12.11
N ASP A 221 15.12 -9.10 10.96
CA ASP A 221 16.30 -8.24 10.84
C ASP A 221 15.95 -6.81 10.40
N HIS A 222 14.83 -6.64 9.68
CA HIS A 222 14.44 -5.39 9.05
C HIS A 222 12.95 -5.11 9.19
N ILE A 223 12.63 -3.83 9.42
CA ILE A 223 11.25 -3.30 9.38
C ILE A 223 11.21 -2.09 8.45
N ASN A 224 10.45 -2.19 7.38
CA ASN A 224 10.02 -1.03 6.62
C ASN A 224 8.75 -0.48 7.28
N ALA A 225 8.93 0.53 8.09
CA ALA A 225 7.91 1.06 8.99
C ALA A 225 6.89 1.95 8.26
N HIS A 226 5.72 2.13 8.87
CA HIS A 226 4.78 3.15 8.41
C HIS A 226 5.41 4.53 8.46
N GLY A 227 6.02 4.93 9.60
CA GLY A 227 6.94 6.06 9.70
C GLY A 227 6.55 7.28 8.87
N THR A 228 5.41 7.90 9.19
CA THR A 228 4.86 9.01 8.39
C THR A 228 5.53 10.35 8.65
N GLY A 229 6.33 10.47 9.71
CA GLY A 229 6.84 11.75 10.20
C GLY A 229 5.79 12.54 10.98
N THR A 230 4.67 11.94 11.36
CA THR A 230 3.70 12.56 12.28
C THR A 230 4.09 12.27 13.73
N HIS A 231 3.79 13.20 14.64
CA HIS A 231 4.17 13.04 16.05
C HIS A 231 3.59 11.77 16.67
N MET A 232 2.31 11.50 16.45
CA MET A 232 1.60 10.39 17.11
C MET A 232 1.96 9.04 16.50
N ASN A 233 1.95 8.91 15.16
CA ASN A 233 2.25 7.65 14.51
C ASN A 233 3.62 7.14 14.89
N ASP A 234 4.65 7.96 14.69
CA ASP A 234 6.03 7.52 14.89
C ASP A 234 6.32 7.15 16.36
N ALA A 235 5.70 7.86 17.31
CA ALA A 235 5.80 7.52 18.72
C ALA A 235 5.10 6.19 19.05
N CYS A 236 3.88 5.97 18.54
CA CYS A 236 3.13 4.73 18.75
C CYS A 236 3.81 3.53 18.07
N GLU A 237 4.31 3.70 16.86
CA GLU A 237 5.02 2.65 16.13
C GLU A 237 6.34 2.27 16.80
N THR A 238 7.10 3.26 17.28
CA THR A 238 8.31 3.02 18.10
C THR A 238 7.98 2.22 19.36
N ALA A 239 6.93 2.62 20.09
CA ALA A 239 6.50 1.90 21.29
C ALA A 239 6.07 0.45 20.97
N ALA A 240 5.36 0.26 19.87
CA ALA A 240 4.92 -1.07 19.43
C ALA A 240 6.09 -1.97 19.06
N ILE A 241 7.08 -1.46 18.31
CA ILE A 241 8.30 -2.21 17.97
C ILE A 241 9.04 -2.65 19.26
N HIS A 242 9.22 -1.75 20.22
CA HIS A 242 9.84 -2.11 21.49
C HIS A 242 9.03 -3.15 22.29
N ALA A 243 7.71 -3.07 22.26
CA ALA A 243 6.84 -4.01 22.96
C ALA A 243 6.90 -5.43 22.38
N VAL A 244 6.97 -5.55 21.05
CA VAL A 244 7.00 -6.85 20.35
C VAL A 244 8.39 -7.47 20.36
N PHE A 245 9.43 -6.68 20.11
CA PHE A 245 10.79 -7.19 19.90
C PHE A 245 11.69 -7.09 21.14
N GLY A 246 11.26 -6.40 22.22
CA GLY A 246 12.01 -6.29 23.46
C GLY A 246 13.47 -5.81 23.25
N GLU A 247 14.43 -6.54 23.79
CA GLU A 247 15.86 -6.20 23.60
C GLU A 247 16.33 -6.39 22.15
N HIS A 248 15.69 -7.27 21.36
CA HIS A 248 16.02 -7.46 19.96
C HIS A 248 15.70 -6.21 19.11
N ALA A 249 14.78 -5.33 19.55
CA ALA A 249 14.49 -4.07 18.88
C ALA A 249 15.75 -3.20 18.65
N LYS A 250 16.78 -3.35 19.45
CA LYS A 250 18.06 -2.63 19.31
C LYS A 250 18.95 -3.17 18.18
N GLN A 251 18.63 -4.35 17.67
CA GLN A 251 19.37 -5.03 16.59
C GLN A 251 18.65 -4.89 15.25
N LEU A 252 17.38 -4.51 15.26
CA LEU A 252 16.59 -4.30 14.07
C LEU A 252 17.06 -3.08 13.26
N THR A 253 17.09 -3.22 11.95
CA THR A 253 17.14 -2.08 11.04
C THR A 253 15.72 -1.59 10.81
N VAL A 254 15.38 -0.40 11.32
CA VAL A 254 14.06 0.21 11.13
C VAL A 254 14.20 1.43 10.24
N VAL A 255 13.50 1.42 9.11
CA VAL A 255 13.50 2.53 8.14
C VAL A 255 12.09 2.93 7.77
N SER A 256 11.92 4.15 7.28
CA SER A 256 10.74 4.55 6.53
C SER A 256 11.16 5.18 5.21
N THR A 257 10.84 4.52 4.12
CA THR A 257 11.13 5.02 2.77
C THR A 257 10.33 6.27 2.41
N LYS A 258 9.35 6.64 3.23
CA LYS A 258 8.60 7.90 3.10
C LYS A 258 9.47 9.16 3.28
N SER A 259 10.67 9.02 3.84
CA SER A 259 11.68 10.09 3.83
C SER A 259 12.11 10.50 2.42
N MET A 260 11.98 9.59 1.44
CA MET A 260 12.38 9.78 0.04
C MET A 260 11.19 9.92 -0.90
N THR A 261 10.13 9.13 -0.68
CA THR A 261 8.97 9.05 -1.59
C THR A 261 7.81 9.96 -1.18
N GLY A 262 7.79 10.44 0.06
CA GLY A 262 6.58 10.93 0.67
C GLY A 262 5.59 9.77 0.94
N HIS A 263 4.38 10.12 1.33
CA HIS A 263 3.33 9.16 1.66
C HIS A 263 2.32 9.03 0.51
N LEU A 264 2.33 7.88 -0.15
CA LEU A 264 1.47 7.60 -1.31
C LEU A 264 0.09 7.06 -0.90
N LEU A 265 -0.34 7.22 0.34
CA LEU A 265 -1.63 6.73 0.86
C LEU A 265 -1.86 5.25 0.50
N GLY A 266 -2.90 4.95 -0.31
CA GLY A 266 -3.20 3.58 -0.74
C GLY A 266 -2.13 2.92 -1.59
N GLY A 267 -1.25 3.70 -2.23
CA GLY A 267 -0.09 3.21 -2.98
C GLY A 267 1.13 2.89 -2.13
N ALA A 268 1.20 3.41 -0.89
CA ALA A 268 2.39 3.33 -0.05
C ALA A 268 2.84 1.89 0.22
N GLY A 269 1.95 1.03 0.71
CA GLY A 269 2.29 -0.35 1.03
C GLY A 269 2.78 -1.17 -0.17
N GLY A 270 2.29 -0.86 -1.38
CA GLY A 270 2.77 -1.50 -2.61
C GLY A 270 4.23 -1.17 -2.91
N ILE A 271 4.61 0.13 -2.89
CA ILE A 271 5.99 0.53 -3.16
C ILE A 271 6.94 0.09 -2.05
N GLU A 272 6.48 0.12 -0.80
CA GLU A 272 7.25 -0.34 0.36
C GLU A 272 7.52 -1.85 0.31
N ALA A 273 6.54 -2.64 -0.13
CA ALA A 273 6.74 -4.08 -0.35
C ALA A 273 7.78 -4.36 -1.45
N VAL A 274 7.77 -3.59 -2.56
CA VAL A 274 8.81 -3.68 -3.60
C VAL A 274 10.19 -3.37 -3.03
N PHE A 275 10.33 -2.27 -2.30
CA PHE A 275 11.62 -1.90 -1.69
C PHE A 275 12.11 -2.95 -0.69
N THR A 276 11.21 -3.49 0.13
CA THR A 276 11.56 -4.50 1.11
C THR A 276 12.00 -5.81 0.47
N ALA A 277 11.36 -6.21 -0.64
CA ALA A 277 11.76 -7.41 -1.38
C ALA A 277 13.11 -7.26 -2.10
N LEU A 278 13.56 -6.03 -2.38
CA LEU A 278 14.81 -5.74 -3.07
C LEU A 278 15.97 -5.38 -2.12
N ALA A 279 15.70 -5.16 -0.83
CA ALA A 279 16.70 -4.80 0.17
C ALA A 279 17.46 -6.03 0.68
#